data_7b37458429d3f7901c6192e166b013dc
#
_entry.id   7b37458429d3f7901c6192e166b013dc
#
_cell.length_a   1.000
_cell.length_b   1.000
_cell.length_c   1.000
_cell.angle_alpha   90.00
_cell.angle_beta   90.00
_cell.angle_gamma   90.00
#
_symmetry.space_group_name_H-M   'P 1'
#
loop_
_entity.id
_entity.type
_entity.pdbx_description
1 polymer ?
#
loop_
_entity_poly.entity_id
_entity_poly.type
_entity_poly.pdbx_seq_one_letter_code
_entity_poly.pdbx_strand_id
1 'polypeptide(L)'
;MRRLAVLVLLAQAGVARGDATVTVTLNQAGEDLAADLGLSVPDLIATAEAKIDELYKVSRIDELLRAFANTAAFAQRGLGADYDVDPGDIFLGAAAAGVHGDVAIGTTNELLGGSIINFSILAGANLGRWQHPRWTAFANGMYESTTIHGLEGHLLTLGAHVQYQLVQATPPGNARWTGVAVTAGLEHARWTVGTASSIESHFIAQGPAERASIHMSSTGTLDVITSTTSLPIEVTTGARLVRVLGIYTGGGLVLTTGSSSITAQLDSLLSINADNLPVGNATIVGSGESSPSAASVHWIIGAMVHTRHARVFMQGAFAPGELSVSLGLRMVP
;
A
#
# COMPACT_ATOMS: atom_id res chain seq x y z
N MET A 1 -20.11 -4.80 9.26
CA MET A 1 -19.25 -5.92 9.63
C MET A 1 -17.91 -5.98 8.87
N ARG A 2 -17.82 -5.73 7.55
CA ARG A 2 -16.53 -5.69 6.81
C ARG A 2 -15.57 -4.55 7.24
N ARG A 3 -16.08 -3.43 7.77
CA ARG A 3 -15.27 -2.28 8.23
C ARG A 3 -14.56 -2.51 9.56
N LEU A 4 -15.11 -3.37 10.40
CA LEU A 4 -14.47 -3.78 11.66
C LEU A 4 -13.26 -4.70 11.41
N ALA A 5 -13.29 -5.49 10.33
CA ALA A 5 -12.21 -6.41 9.98
C ALA A 5 -10.89 -5.69 9.62
N VAL A 6 -10.95 -4.54 8.95
CA VAL A 6 -9.73 -3.76 8.62
C VAL A 6 -9.13 -3.12 9.87
N LEU A 7 -9.95 -2.61 10.77
CA LEU A 7 -9.50 -2.01 12.04
C LEU A 7 -8.97 -3.06 13.02
N VAL A 8 -9.62 -4.21 13.12
CA VAL A 8 -9.15 -5.34 13.94
C VAL A 8 -7.85 -5.94 13.35
N LEU A 9 -7.68 -5.92 12.02
CA LEU A 9 -6.46 -6.36 11.35
C LEU A 9 -5.29 -5.39 11.53
N LEU A 10 -5.53 -4.09 11.50
CA LEU A 10 -4.52 -3.09 11.83
C LEU A 10 -4.16 -3.13 13.33
N ALA A 11 -5.12 -3.43 14.18
CA ALA A 11 -4.88 -3.61 15.62
C ALA A 11 -4.17 -4.93 15.95
N GLN A 12 -4.38 -5.99 15.17
CA GLN A 12 -3.60 -7.22 15.25
C GLN A 12 -2.26 -7.13 14.50
N ALA A 13 -2.11 -6.17 13.58
CA ALA A 13 -0.83 -5.79 12.97
C ALA A 13 0.03 -4.94 13.92
N GLY A 14 -0.37 -4.80 15.17
CA GLY A 14 0.38 -4.08 16.17
C GLY A 14 1.72 -4.75 16.46
N VAL A 15 2.74 -4.01 16.26
CA VAL A 15 4.12 -4.17 16.70
C VAL A 15 4.90 -5.33 16.07
N ALA A 16 5.57 -4.95 15.04
CA ALA A 16 6.65 -5.67 14.36
C ALA A 16 7.71 -6.21 15.30
N ARG A 17 8.50 -7.13 14.82
CA ARG A 17 9.87 -7.38 15.29
C ARG A 17 10.80 -6.17 15.01
N GLY A 18 10.37 -5.00 15.34
CA GLY A 18 11.11 -3.80 15.62
C GLY A 18 10.81 -3.53 17.09
N ASP A 19 11.66 -2.92 17.80
CA ASP A 19 11.62 -2.72 19.24
C ASP A 19 10.24 -2.26 19.75
N ALA A 20 9.42 -3.23 20.21
CA ALA A 20 8.24 -2.90 21.00
C ALA A 20 8.70 -2.67 22.43
N THR A 21 8.43 -1.50 22.93
CA THR A 21 8.65 -1.17 24.34
C THR A 21 7.30 -1.10 25.03
N VAL A 22 7.10 -1.98 25.99
CA VAL A 22 5.94 -1.96 26.89
C VAL A 22 6.42 -1.41 28.22
N THR A 23 5.74 -0.41 28.74
CA THR A 23 6.01 0.15 30.07
C THR A 23 4.73 0.13 30.89
N VAL A 24 4.75 -0.56 32.02
CA VAL A 24 3.62 -0.66 32.94
C VAL A 24 3.92 0.15 34.20
N THR A 25 2.95 0.94 34.64
CA THR A 25 2.99 1.66 35.91
C THR A 25 1.75 1.31 36.72
N LEU A 26 1.95 0.81 37.93
CA LEU A 26 0.86 0.49 38.86
C LEU A 26 0.57 1.68 39.78
N ASN A 27 -0.70 1.80 40.17
CA ASN A 27 -1.14 2.67 41.28
C ASN A 27 -1.25 1.86 42.57
N GLN A 28 -1.71 2.48 43.67
CA GLN A 28 -1.85 1.81 44.96
C GLN A 28 -2.70 0.53 44.87
N ALA A 29 -3.83 0.57 44.12
CA ALA A 29 -4.68 -0.61 43.96
C ALA A 29 -3.98 -1.74 43.19
N GLY A 30 -3.08 -1.39 42.26
CA GLY A 30 -2.21 -2.34 41.57
C GLY A 30 -1.12 -2.94 42.46
N GLU A 31 -0.59 -2.18 43.40
CA GLU A 31 0.34 -2.67 44.42
C GLU A 31 -0.38 -3.62 45.40
N ASP A 32 -1.60 -3.27 45.83
CA ASP A 32 -2.43 -4.13 46.68
C ASP A 32 -2.79 -5.44 45.94
N LEU A 33 -3.11 -5.37 44.63
CA LEU A 33 -3.33 -6.54 43.79
C LEU A 33 -2.10 -7.45 43.73
N ALA A 34 -0.91 -6.89 43.65
CA ALA A 34 0.33 -7.68 43.63
C ALA A 34 0.45 -8.48 44.95
N ALA A 35 0.16 -7.84 46.10
CA ALA A 35 0.17 -8.49 47.38
C ALA A 35 -0.85 -9.62 47.47
N ASP A 36 -2.10 -9.41 47.00
CA ASP A 36 -3.17 -10.43 46.99
C ASP A 36 -2.79 -11.62 46.09
N LEU A 37 -2.12 -11.39 44.98
CA LEU A 37 -1.60 -12.45 44.11
C LEU A 37 -0.37 -13.17 44.71
N GLY A 38 0.22 -12.65 45.77
CA GLY A 38 1.48 -13.16 46.37
C GLY A 38 2.70 -12.87 45.50
N LEU A 39 2.65 -11.80 44.70
CA LEU A 39 3.72 -11.33 43.81
C LEU A 39 4.38 -10.08 44.41
N SER A 40 5.64 -9.85 44.09
CA SER A 40 6.21 -8.51 44.26
C SER A 40 5.68 -7.55 43.19
N VAL A 41 5.68 -6.25 43.44
CA VAL A 41 5.30 -5.24 42.49
C VAL A 41 6.11 -5.35 41.17
N PRO A 42 7.45 -5.52 41.20
CA PRO A 42 8.23 -5.75 39.97
C PRO A 42 7.82 -7.03 39.23
N ASP A 43 7.46 -8.12 39.93
CA ASP A 43 7.06 -9.37 39.26
C ASP A 43 5.69 -9.21 38.56
N LEU A 44 4.75 -8.48 39.17
CA LEU A 44 3.47 -8.19 38.56
C LEU A 44 3.64 -7.29 37.30
N ILE A 45 4.49 -6.27 37.39
CA ILE A 45 4.84 -5.41 36.23
C ILE A 45 5.44 -6.26 35.11
N ALA A 46 6.46 -7.07 35.40
CA ALA A 46 7.10 -7.93 34.42
C ALA A 46 6.12 -8.94 33.77
N THR A 47 5.19 -9.48 34.57
CA THR A 47 4.13 -10.37 34.10
C THR A 47 3.17 -9.64 33.15
N ALA A 48 2.75 -8.42 33.52
CA ALA A 48 1.87 -7.61 32.68
C ALA A 48 2.56 -7.21 31.36
N GLU A 49 3.81 -6.75 31.43
CA GLU A 49 4.61 -6.39 30.24
C GLU A 49 4.78 -7.57 29.29
N ALA A 50 5.11 -8.76 29.82
CA ALA A 50 5.25 -9.97 29.00
C ALA A 50 3.92 -10.39 28.35
N LYS A 51 2.79 -10.27 29.07
CA LYS A 51 1.47 -10.60 28.53
C LYS A 51 1.00 -9.58 27.49
N ILE A 52 1.25 -8.31 27.69
CA ILE A 52 0.95 -7.27 26.73
C ILE A 52 1.82 -7.45 25.49
N ASP A 53 3.13 -7.71 25.63
CA ASP A 53 4.02 -8.03 24.50
C ASP A 53 3.52 -9.25 23.71
N GLU A 54 3.06 -10.30 24.39
CA GLU A 54 2.46 -11.48 23.75
C GLU A 54 1.19 -11.14 22.95
N LEU A 55 0.31 -10.27 23.46
CA LEU A 55 -0.91 -9.83 22.81
C LEU A 55 -0.64 -9.00 21.56
N TYR A 56 0.39 -8.16 21.60
CA TYR A 56 0.73 -7.26 20.50
C TYR A 56 1.85 -7.77 19.60
N LYS A 57 2.40 -8.94 19.88
CA LYS A 57 3.44 -9.58 19.08
C LYS A 57 2.86 -10.10 17.77
N VAL A 58 2.98 -9.31 16.73
CA VAL A 58 2.62 -9.74 15.38
C VAL A 58 3.82 -10.37 14.71
N SER A 59 3.70 -11.65 14.41
CA SER A 59 4.63 -12.32 13.50
C SER A 59 4.39 -11.78 12.08
N ARG A 60 5.47 -11.40 11.33
CA ARG A 60 5.47 -11.09 9.90
C ARG A 60 5.08 -9.66 9.49
N ILE A 61 5.27 -8.65 10.35
CA ILE A 61 5.01 -7.27 9.97
C ILE A 61 5.95 -6.76 8.87
N ASP A 62 7.18 -7.23 8.83
CA ASP A 62 8.13 -6.92 7.76
C ASP A 62 7.63 -7.41 6.40
N GLU A 63 6.92 -8.54 6.34
CA GLU A 63 6.26 -9.01 5.12
C GLU A 63 5.08 -8.13 4.75
N LEU A 64 4.26 -7.73 5.74
CA LEU A 64 3.15 -6.79 5.54
C LEU A 64 3.67 -5.46 4.99
N LEU A 65 4.67 -4.87 5.61
CA LEU A 65 5.26 -3.61 5.17
C LEU A 65 5.91 -3.71 3.80
N ARG A 66 6.57 -4.85 3.50
CA ARG A 66 7.09 -5.13 2.16
C ARG A 66 5.99 -5.21 1.12
N ALA A 67 4.87 -5.88 1.43
CA ALA A 67 3.73 -5.96 0.55
C ALA A 67 3.11 -4.57 0.31
N PHE A 68 3.00 -3.71 1.33
CA PHE A 68 2.58 -2.32 1.15
C PHE A 68 3.52 -1.55 0.23
N ALA A 69 4.84 -1.68 0.41
CA ALA A 69 5.82 -1.02 -0.43
C ALA A 69 5.76 -1.50 -1.90
N ASN A 70 5.62 -2.80 -2.12
CA ASN A 70 5.46 -3.37 -3.46
C ASN A 70 4.16 -2.89 -4.11
N THR A 71 3.04 -2.96 -3.40
CA THR A 71 1.73 -2.52 -3.91
C THR A 71 1.74 -1.03 -4.24
N ALA A 72 2.39 -0.19 -3.43
CA ALA A 72 2.55 1.24 -3.70
C ALA A 72 3.33 1.50 -5.00
N ALA A 73 4.42 0.77 -5.22
CA ALA A 73 5.19 0.85 -6.46
C ALA A 73 4.39 0.34 -7.66
N PHE A 74 3.63 -0.75 -7.49
CA PHE A 74 2.84 -1.37 -8.55
C PHE A 74 1.58 -0.58 -8.91
N ALA A 75 1.06 0.23 -8.00
CA ALA A 75 -0.14 1.05 -8.19
C ALA A 75 -0.01 2.12 -9.29
N GLN A 76 1.19 2.40 -9.75
CA GLN A 76 1.44 3.33 -10.85
C GLN A 76 1.42 2.67 -12.23
N ARG A 77 1.37 1.32 -12.29
CA ARG A 77 1.36 0.60 -13.57
C ARG A 77 0.11 0.92 -14.37
N GLY A 78 0.31 1.36 -15.62
CA GLY A 78 -0.78 1.72 -16.54
C GLY A 78 -1.38 3.11 -16.35
N LEU A 79 -0.98 3.86 -15.33
CA LEU A 79 -1.49 5.22 -15.13
C LEU A 79 -0.73 6.27 -15.96
N GLY A 80 0.54 6.03 -16.26
CA GLY A 80 1.44 7.00 -16.87
C GLY A 80 1.75 6.78 -18.35
N ALA A 81 1.42 5.63 -18.94
CA ALA A 81 1.87 5.27 -20.28
C ALA A 81 0.75 5.20 -21.32
N ASP A 82 0.98 5.71 -22.50
CA ASP A 82 0.15 5.47 -23.68
C ASP A 82 0.93 4.59 -24.66
N TYR A 83 0.48 3.36 -24.86
CA TYR A 83 1.17 2.37 -25.68
C TYR A 83 0.74 2.40 -27.16
N ASP A 84 -0.18 3.28 -27.57
CA ASP A 84 -0.63 3.41 -28.96
C ASP A 84 -0.77 4.90 -29.37
N VAL A 85 0.34 5.62 -29.32
CA VAL A 85 0.43 7.04 -29.66
C VAL A 85 0.70 7.21 -31.14
N ASP A 86 -0.08 8.07 -31.80
CA ASP A 86 0.19 8.45 -33.20
C ASP A 86 1.26 9.56 -33.26
N PRO A 87 2.06 9.61 -34.35
CA PRO A 87 3.07 10.63 -34.52
C PRO A 87 2.50 12.07 -34.50
N GLY A 88 3.08 12.90 -33.63
CA GLY A 88 2.70 14.30 -33.47
C GLY A 88 1.54 14.57 -32.51
N ASP A 89 0.96 13.54 -31.88
CA ASP A 89 -0.08 13.71 -30.89
C ASP A 89 0.44 14.43 -29.64
N ILE A 90 -0.39 15.30 -29.11
CA ILE A 90 -0.30 15.82 -27.75
C ILE A 90 -1.54 15.28 -27.03
N PHE A 91 -1.41 14.86 -25.80
CA PHE A 91 -2.54 14.33 -25.06
C PHE A 91 -2.53 14.77 -23.59
N LEU A 92 -3.73 14.93 -23.07
CA LEU A 92 -4.00 15.17 -21.65
C LEU A 92 -5.06 14.16 -21.21
N GLY A 93 -4.90 13.58 -20.05
CA GLY A 93 -5.84 12.55 -19.59
C GLY A 93 -5.90 12.39 -18.09
N ALA A 94 -6.80 11.51 -17.70
CA ALA A 94 -6.91 11.03 -16.33
C ALA A 94 -7.13 9.53 -16.34
N ALA A 95 -6.62 8.87 -15.32
CA ALA A 95 -6.78 7.44 -15.15
C ALA A 95 -6.96 7.08 -13.67
N ALA A 96 -7.64 5.97 -13.44
CA ALA A 96 -7.75 5.33 -12.13
C ALA A 96 -7.25 3.89 -12.24
N ALA A 97 -6.56 3.41 -11.21
CA ALA A 97 -6.15 2.02 -11.09
C ALA A 97 -6.60 1.45 -9.75
N GLY A 98 -7.16 0.25 -9.77
CA GLY A 98 -7.32 -0.61 -8.60
C GLY A 98 -6.16 -1.60 -8.57
N VAL A 99 -5.46 -1.67 -7.46
CA VAL A 99 -4.39 -2.64 -7.24
C VAL A 99 -4.78 -3.58 -6.13
N HIS A 100 -4.60 -4.86 -6.35
CA HIS A 100 -4.75 -5.91 -5.36
C HIS A 100 -3.40 -6.60 -5.19
N GLY A 101 -2.93 -6.63 -3.95
CA GLY A 101 -1.71 -7.35 -3.58
C GLY A 101 -2.04 -8.40 -2.52
N ASP A 102 -1.43 -9.58 -2.64
CA ASP A 102 -1.54 -10.62 -1.63
C ASP A 102 -0.68 -10.25 -0.42
N VAL A 103 -1.33 -10.04 0.72
CA VAL A 103 -0.68 -9.78 2.01
C VAL A 103 -0.95 -10.97 2.92
N ALA A 104 0.11 -11.71 3.24
CA ALA A 104 0.01 -12.78 4.22
C ALA A 104 0.03 -12.17 5.63
N ILE A 105 -1.06 -12.29 6.39
CA ILE A 105 -1.15 -11.81 7.77
C ILE A 105 -1.41 -12.98 8.71
N GLY A 106 -0.62 -13.04 9.80
CA GLY A 106 -0.84 -13.96 10.90
C GLY A 106 -0.30 -15.38 10.70
N THR A 107 -0.56 -16.22 11.68
CA THR A 107 -0.08 -17.61 11.75
C THR A 107 -0.86 -18.61 10.88
N THR A 108 -1.96 -18.18 10.28
CA THR A 108 -2.93 -19.04 9.58
C THR A 108 -2.71 -19.14 8.07
N ASN A 109 -1.70 -18.53 7.49
CA ASN A 109 -1.51 -18.43 6.03
C ASN A 109 -2.72 -17.85 5.26
N GLU A 110 -3.62 -17.16 5.93
CA GLU A 110 -4.70 -16.48 5.25
C GLU A 110 -4.13 -15.26 4.51
N LEU A 111 -4.24 -15.28 3.19
CA LEU A 111 -3.91 -14.15 2.34
C LEU A 111 -4.98 -13.08 2.52
N LEU A 112 -4.62 -11.99 3.17
CA LEU A 112 -5.46 -10.80 3.17
C LEU A 112 -5.05 -9.93 1.98
N GLY A 113 -5.92 -9.88 0.99
CA GLY A 113 -5.74 -9.00 -0.15
C GLY A 113 -5.86 -7.53 0.26
N GLY A 114 -4.77 -6.77 0.17
CA GLY A 114 -4.82 -5.31 0.22
C GLY A 114 -5.29 -4.76 -1.12
N SER A 115 -6.37 -3.97 -1.14
CA SER A 115 -6.81 -3.28 -2.37
C SER A 115 -6.62 -1.78 -2.20
N ILE A 116 -5.98 -1.17 -3.17
CA ILE A 116 -5.70 0.26 -3.21
C ILE A 116 -6.25 0.82 -4.51
N ILE A 117 -6.88 1.99 -4.45
CA ILE A 117 -7.30 2.74 -5.63
C ILE A 117 -6.35 3.93 -5.76
N ASN A 118 -5.78 4.10 -6.92
CA ASN A 118 -4.92 5.22 -7.28
C ASN A 118 -5.53 5.99 -8.45
N PHE A 119 -5.38 7.31 -8.44
CA PHE A 119 -5.79 8.19 -9.53
C PHE A 119 -4.56 8.89 -10.09
N SER A 120 -4.63 9.33 -11.35
CA SER A 120 -3.54 10.09 -11.94
C SER A 120 -4.06 11.00 -13.06
N ILE A 121 -3.54 12.20 -13.10
CA ILE A 121 -3.61 13.08 -14.27
C ILE A 121 -2.33 12.86 -15.08
N LEU A 122 -2.46 12.73 -16.38
CA LEU A 122 -1.33 12.52 -17.25
C LEU A 122 -1.33 13.52 -18.41
N ALA A 123 -0.15 13.91 -18.84
CA ALA A 123 0.07 14.71 -20.03
C ALA A 123 1.27 14.14 -20.82
N GLY A 124 1.20 14.22 -22.15
CA GLY A 124 2.30 13.72 -22.96
C GLY A 124 2.24 14.24 -24.39
N ALA A 125 3.33 14.00 -25.10
CA ALA A 125 3.47 14.37 -26.51
C ALA A 125 4.37 13.37 -27.25
N ASN A 126 3.95 13.00 -28.45
CA ASN A 126 4.87 12.42 -29.40
C ASN A 126 5.69 13.53 -30.05
N LEU A 127 7.00 13.35 -30.10
CA LEU A 127 7.96 14.36 -30.55
C LEU A 127 8.04 14.48 -32.08
N GLY A 128 7.08 13.92 -32.80
CA GLY A 128 6.99 14.06 -34.28
C GLY A 128 6.88 15.50 -34.77
N ARG A 129 6.25 16.38 -33.97
CA ARG A 129 6.21 17.84 -34.25
C ARG A 129 7.60 18.48 -34.23
N TRP A 130 8.57 17.86 -33.53
CA TRP A 130 9.98 18.30 -33.43
C TRP A 130 10.92 17.40 -34.22
N GLN A 131 10.40 16.72 -35.27
CA GLN A 131 11.15 15.85 -36.18
C GLN A 131 11.68 14.54 -35.51
N HIS A 132 11.13 14.16 -34.38
CA HIS A 132 11.48 12.94 -33.65
C HIS A 132 10.26 12.01 -33.47
N PRO A 133 9.63 11.50 -34.57
CA PRO A 133 8.35 10.79 -34.48
C PRO A 133 8.42 9.45 -33.74
N ARG A 134 9.60 8.91 -33.50
CA ARG A 134 9.80 7.66 -32.75
C ARG A 134 9.80 7.86 -31.24
N TRP A 135 9.85 9.11 -30.79
CA TRP A 135 9.92 9.42 -29.37
C TRP A 135 8.60 9.98 -28.85
N THR A 136 8.19 9.49 -27.71
CA THR A 136 7.06 10.04 -26.95
C THR A 136 7.51 10.27 -25.51
N ALA A 137 7.18 11.42 -24.95
CA ALA A 137 7.44 11.75 -23.56
C ALA A 137 6.11 11.99 -22.85
N PHE A 138 5.98 11.52 -21.62
CA PHE A 138 4.81 11.75 -20.80
C PHE A 138 5.16 11.87 -19.32
N ALA A 139 4.33 12.60 -18.61
CA ALA A 139 4.38 12.75 -17.17
C ALA A 139 2.99 12.53 -16.58
N ASN A 140 2.96 12.02 -15.38
CA ASN A 140 1.73 11.81 -14.64
C ASN A 140 1.92 12.18 -13.16
N GLY A 141 0.84 12.50 -12.50
CA GLY A 141 0.89 12.76 -11.07
C GLY A 141 -0.47 12.98 -10.46
N MET A 142 -0.52 12.81 -9.16
CA MET A 142 -1.68 13.06 -8.31
C MET A 142 -1.24 13.35 -6.90
N TYR A 143 -1.98 14.22 -6.25
CA TYR A 143 -1.97 14.37 -4.81
C TYR A 143 -3.41 14.27 -4.30
N GLU A 144 -3.63 13.42 -3.32
CA GLU A 144 -4.92 13.22 -2.68
C GLU A 144 -4.75 13.21 -1.17
N SER A 145 -5.70 13.79 -0.48
CA SER A 145 -5.80 13.76 0.98
C SER A 145 -7.24 13.41 1.33
N THR A 146 -7.43 12.40 2.14
CA THR A 146 -8.76 11.94 2.53
C THR A 146 -8.82 11.66 4.02
N THR A 147 -9.98 11.93 4.61
CA THR A 147 -10.29 11.58 6.00
C THR A 147 -11.63 10.87 6.02
N ILE A 148 -11.62 9.59 6.36
CA ILE A 148 -12.81 8.75 6.39
C ILE A 148 -12.86 7.99 7.73
N HIS A 149 -13.85 8.30 8.57
CA HIS A 149 -14.12 7.58 9.82
C HIS A 149 -12.90 7.45 10.75
N GLY A 150 -12.11 8.52 10.93
CA GLY A 150 -10.92 8.52 11.77
C GLY A 150 -9.66 7.96 11.12
N LEU A 151 -9.73 7.57 9.85
CA LEU A 151 -8.59 7.19 9.06
C LEU A 151 -8.18 8.39 8.19
N GLU A 152 -6.96 8.87 8.39
CA GLU A 152 -6.37 9.95 7.61
C GLU A 152 -5.41 9.35 6.59
N GLY A 153 -5.57 9.74 5.32
CA GLY A 153 -4.74 9.24 4.24
C GLY A 153 -4.20 10.36 3.37
N HIS A 154 -2.93 10.29 3.02
CA HIS A 154 -2.29 11.15 2.03
C HIS A 154 -1.61 10.30 0.98
N LEU A 155 -1.85 10.61 -0.28
CA LEU A 155 -1.25 9.96 -1.42
C LEU A 155 -0.59 11.02 -2.31
N LEU A 156 0.68 10.83 -2.61
CA LEU A 156 1.41 11.56 -3.64
C LEU A 156 1.97 10.54 -4.63
N THR A 157 1.65 10.71 -5.91
CA THR A 157 2.28 9.96 -7.00
C THR A 157 2.80 10.91 -8.07
N LEU A 158 3.99 10.65 -8.56
CA LEU A 158 4.63 11.41 -9.64
C LEU A 158 5.32 10.41 -10.57
N GLY A 159 5.25 10.64 -11.87
CA GLY A 159 5.93 9.82 -12.87
C GLY A 159 6.34 10.63 -14.10
N ALA A 160 7.46 10.25 -14.67
CA ALA A 160 7.93 10.75 -15.95
C ALA A 160 8.46 9.59 -16.78
N HIS A 161 8.10 9.53 -18.05
CA HIS A 161 8.38 8.40 -18.91
C HIS A 161 8.80 8.87 -20.30
N VAL A 162 9.64 8.06 -20.93
CA VAL A 162 10.04 8.21 -22.32
C VAL A 162 9.82 6.88 -23.03
N GLN A 163 9.17 6.93 -24.16
CA GLN A 163 8.93 5.78 -25.03
C GLN A 163 9.68 5.94 -26.35
N TYR A 164 10.30 4.88 -26.80
CA TYR A 164 10.97 4.82 -28.10
C TYR A 164 10.40 3.70 -28.95
N GLN A 165 9.96 4.04 -30.18
CA GLN A 165 9.46 3.09 -31.15
C GLN A 165 10.61 2.36 -31.83
N LEU A 166 10.94 1.15 -31.36
CA LEU A 166 11.99 0.31 -31.95
C LEU A 166 11.64 -0.14 -33.36
N VAL A 167 10.43 -0.70 -33.52
CA VAL A 167 9.88 -1.13 -34.81
C VAL A 167 8.67 -0.28 -35.11
N GLN A 168 8.69 0.37 -36.23
CA GLN A 168 7.59 1.27 -36.63
C GLN A 168 6.30 0.49 -36.93
N ALA A 169 5.19 1.14 -36.70
CA ALA A 169 3.87 0.64 -37.02
C ALA A 169 3.73 0.40 -38.53
N THR A 170 2.90 -0.57 -38.90
CA THR A 170 2.52 -0.76 -40.32
C THR A 170 1.68 0.43 -40.85
N PRO A 171 1.63 0.67 -42.16
CA PRO A 171 0.78 1.70 -42.72
C PRO A 171 -0.70 1.57 -42.28
N PRO A 172 -1.44 2.68 -42.23
CA PRO A 172 -2.88 2.65 -41.89
C PRO A 172 -3.67 1.74 -42.79
N GLY A 173 -4.54 0.89 -42.18
CA GLY A 173 -5.42 -0.06 -42.85
C GLY A 173 -6.56 -0.47 -41.94
N ASN A 174 -7.36 -1.47 -42.33
CA ASN A 174 -8.42 -2.03 -41.46
C ASN A 174 -7.84 -2.78 -40.26
N ALA A 175 -6.65 -3.34 -40.39
CA ALA A 175 -5.85 -3.86 -39.31
C ALA A 175 -4.45 -3.26 -39.42
N ARG A 176 -3.93 -2.69 -38.37
CA ARG A 176 -2.61 -2.07 -38.28
C ARG A 176 -1.86 -2.65 -37.09
N TRP A 177 -0.69 -3.18 -37.32
CA TRP A 177 0.24 -3.47 -36.21
C TRP A 177 0.87 -2.16 -35.71
N THR A 178 0.88 -1.95 -34.40
CA THR A 178 1.39 -0.72 -33.77
C THR A 178 2.92 -0.71 -33.64
N GLY A 179 3.59 -1.79 -34.06
CA GLY A 179 5.03 -1.94 -33.93
C GLY A 179 5.47 -2.44 -32.57
N VAL A 180 6.74 -2.21 -32.24
CA VAL A 180 7.31 -2.52 -30.92
C VAL A 180 7.88 -1.27 -30.31
N ALA A 181 7.50 -0.97 -29.09
CA ALA A 181 8.00 0.16 -28.32
C ALA A 181 8.70 -0.28 -27.05
N VAL A 182 9.70 0.48 -26.63
CA VAL A 182 10.32 0.40 -25.30
C VAL A 182 9.98 1.66 -24.55
N THR A 183 9.48 1.50 -23.36
CA THR A 183 9.18 2.59 -22.42
C THR A 183 10.10 2.47 -21.21
N ALA A 184 10.71 3.56 -20.80
CA ALA A 184 11.43 3.68 -19.55
C ALA A 184 10.94 4.90 -18.79
N GLY A 185 10.91 4.84 -17.47
CA GLY A 185 10.39 5.93 -16.65
C GLY A 185 11.02 5.99 -15.28
N LEU A 186 10.71 7.06 -14.58
CA LEU A 186 10.97 7.22 -13.16
C LEU A 186 9.63 7.54 -12.48
N GLU A 187 9.30 6.81 -11.45
CA GLU A 187 8.05 6.95 -10.71
C GLU A 187 8.34 7.07 -9.22
N HIS A 188 7.58 7.91 -8.54
CA HIS A 188 7.64 8.07 -7.10
C HIS A 188 6.23 7.99 -6.52
N ALA A 189 6.07 7.18 -5.47
CA ALA A 189 4.83 7.09 -4.70
C ALA A 189 5.15 7.29 -3.21
N ARG A 190 4.35 8.12 -2.56
CA ARG A 190 4.36 8.27 -1.10
C ARG A 190 2.95 8.17 -0.57
N TRP A 191 2.76 7.26 0.37
CA TRP A 191 1.50 7.01 1.05
C TRP A 191 1.71 7.18 2.53
N THR A 192 0.79 7.87 3.16
CA THR A 192 0.71 7.98 4.60
C THR A 192 -0.70 7.64 5.01
N VAL A 193 -0.85 6.67 5.91
CA VAL A 193 -2.15 6.27 6.44
C VAL A 193 -2.03 6.28 7.96
N GLY A 194 -2.81 7.14 8.60
CA GLY A 194 -2.91 7.25 10.04
C GLY A 194 -4.29 6.90 10.53
N THR A 195 -4.39 6.28 11.70
CA THR A 195 -5.67 6.03 12.36
C THR A 195 -5.52 6.17 13.87
N ALA A 196 -6.53 6.77 14.50
CA ALA A 196 -6.73 6.69 15.93
C ALA A 196 -7.71 5.53 16.22
N SER A 197 -7.40 4.71 17.19
CA SER A 197 -8.20 3.54 17.56
C SER A 197 -8.34 3.39 19.05
N SER A 198 -9.43 2.77 19.47
CA SER A 198 -9.62 2.25 20.82
C SER A 198 -9.75 0.74 20.78
N ILE A 199 -9.03 0.05 21.63
CA ILE A 199 -8.96 -1.41 21.68
C ILE A 199 -9.21 -1.85 23.11
N GLU A 200 -10.09 -2.83 23.28
CA GLU A 200 -10.29 -3.50 24.54
C GLU A 200 -9.72 -4.92 24.46
N SER A 201 -8.95 -5.29 25.45
CA SER A 201 -8.40 -6.64 25.60
C SER A 201 -8.37 -7.05 27.06
N HIS A 202 -8.07 -8.30 27.34
CA HIS A 202 -7.91 -8.79 28.70
C HIS A 202 -6.83 -9.86 28.74
N PHE A 203 -6.17 -9.97 29.87
CA PHE A 203 -5.24 -11.05 30.17
C PHE A 203 -5.38 -11.51 31.62
N ILE A 204 -4.87 -12.70 31.90
CA ILE A 204 -4.91 -13.26 33.24
C ILE A 204 -3.51 -13.12 33.87
N ALA A 205 -3.43 -12.35 34.96
CA ALA A 205 -2.27 -12.35 35.82
C ALA A 205 -2.43 -13.51 36.82
N GLN A 206 -1.42 -14.36 36.92
CA GLN A 206 -1.41 -15.53 37.78
C GLN A 206 -0.27 -15.42 38.77
N GLY A 207 -0.59 -15.36 40.06
CA GLY A 207 0.34 -15.46 41.17
C GLY A 207 0.29 -16.81 41.88
N PRO A 208 1.16 -17.03 42.88
CA PRO A 208 1.14 -18.21 43.71
C PRO A 208 -0.15 -18.38 44.55
N ALA A 209 -0.77 -17.29 44.95
CA ALA A 209 -1.96 -17.27 45.79
C ALA A 209 -3.26 -17.32 44.99
N GLU A 210 -3.39 -16.45 43.99
CA GLU A 210 -4.64 -16.24 43.25
C GLU A 210 -4.41 -15.94 41.77
N ARG A 211 -5.54 -15.74 41.06
CA ARG A 211 -5.57 -15.28 39.64
C ARG A 211 -6.46 -14.06 39.55
N ALA A 212 -6.04 -13.07 38.77
CA ALA A 212 -6.84 -11.90 38.45
C ALA A 212 -6.99 -11.73 36.93
N SER A 213 -8.19 -11.38 36.51
CA SER A 213 -8.42 -10.93 35.12
C SER A 213 -8.20 -9.43 35.05
N ILE A 214 -7.23 -9.01 34.29
CA ILE A 214 -6.92 -7.61 34.04
C ILE A 214 -7.51 -7.22 32.68
N HIS A 215 -8.39 -6.22 32.69
CA HIS A 215 -8.94 -5.59 31.54
C HIS A 215 -8.05 -4.42 31.13
N MET A 216 -7.81 -4.29 29.85
CA MET A 216 -6.99 -3.24 29.26
C MET A 216 -7.83 -2.49 28.24
N SER A 217 -8.08 -1.20 28.49
CA SER A 217 -8.71 -0.28 27.55
C SER A 217 -7.62 0.63 26.98
N SER A 218 -7.30 0.45 25.72
CA SER A 218 -6.20 1.12 25.05
C SER A 218 -6.75 2.14 24.06
N THR A 219 -6.14 3.32 24.03
CA THR A 219 -6.36 4.33 22.99
C THR A 219 -5.02 4.68 22.37
N GLY A 220 -4.99 4.92 21.07
CA GLY A 220 -3.71 5.27 20.47
C GLY A 220 -3.78 5.53 18.98
N THR A 221 -2.62 5.74 18.40
CA THR A 221 -2.42 6.03 16.97
C THR A 221 -1.59 4.95 16.33
N LEU A 222 -1.91 4.70 15.07
CA LEU A 222 -1.16 3.83 14.18
C LEU A 222 -0.90 4.61 12.90
N ASP A 223 0.37 4.79 12.55
CA ASP A 223 0.78 5.47 11.33
C ASP A 223 1.59 4.52 10.45
N VAL A 224 1.22 4.41 9.19
CA VAL A 224 1.95 3.68 8.16
C VAL A 224 2.41 4.68 7.10
N ILE A 225 3.70 4.72 6.85
CA ILE A 225 4.30 5.58 5.83
C ILE A 225 5.05 4.70 4.85
N THR A 226 4.66 4.77 3.59
CA THR A 226 5.33 4.07 2.49
C THR A 226 5.85 5.09 1.49
N SER A 227 7.12 4.97 1.12
CA SER A 227 7.75 5.83 0.11
C SER A 227 8.59 4.97 -0.82
N THR A 228 8.25 4.95 -2.10
CA THR A 228 8.94 4.14 -3.11
C THR A 228 9.31 4.97 -4.32
N THR A 229 10.45 4.64 -4.91
CA THR A 229 10.88 5.16 -6.21
C THR A 229 11.18 3.99 -7.12
N SER A 230 10.60 3.98 -8.32
CA SER A 230 10.65 2.87 -9.27
C SER A 230 11.17 3.33 -10.62
N LEU A 231 11.95 2.48 -11.25
CA LEU A 231 12.43 2.60 -12.63
C LEU A 231 11.82 1.45 -13.46
N PRO A 232 10.65 1.66 -14.09
CA PRO A 232 10.08 0.71 -15.02
C PRO A 232 10.81 0.73 -16.36
N ILE A 233 11.01 -0.46 -16.94
CA ILE A 233 11.47 -0.65 -18.30
C ILE A 233 10.55 -1.68 -18.93
N GLU A 234 9.80 -1.29 -19.96
CA GLU A 234 8.74 -2.09 -20.56
C GLU A 234 8.92 -2.21 -22.06
N VAL A 235 8.56 -3.36 -22.60
CA VAL A 235 8.48 -3.62 -24.04
C VAL A 235 7.03 -3.95 -24.37
N THR A 236 6.46 -3.22 -25.31
CA THR A 236 5.05 -3.34 -25.67
C THR A 236 4.87 -3.47 -27.18
N THR A 237 3.81 -4.17 -27.58
CA THR A 237 3.36 -4.29 -28.96
C THR A 237 1.83 -4.35 -28.98
N GLY A 238 1.22 -4.06 -30.11
CA GLY A 238 -0.23 -4.08 -30.22
C GLY A 238 -0.74 -4.10 -31.64
N ALA A 239 -2.04 -4.09 -31.78
CA ALA A 239 -2.72 -3.98 -33.04
C ALA A 239 -3.94 -3.06 -32.92
N ARG A 240 -4.19 -2.25 -33.95
CA ARG A 240 -5.39 -1.43 -34.07
C ARG A 240 -6.29 -2.00 -35.15
N LEU A 241 -7.53 -2.33 -34.76
CA LEU A 241 -8.56 -2.91 -35.62
C LEU A 241 -9.58 -1.82 -36.00
N VAL A 242 -9.95 -1.81 -37.28
CA VAL A 242 -10.99 -0.89 -37.82
C VAL A 242 -10.76 0.58 -37.43
N ARG A 243 -9.52 0.97 -37.17
CA ARG A 243 -9.09 2.32 -36.74
C ARG A 243 -9.65 2.77 -35.37
N VAL A 244 -10.49 1.97 -34.74
CA VAL A 244 -11.22 2.33 -33.52
C VAL A 244 -10.77 1.51 -32.31
N LEU A 245 -10.56 0.20 -32.47
CA LEU A 245 -10.21 -0.69 -31.38
C LEU A 245 -8.72 -1.01 -31.41
N GLY A 246 -8.00 -0.56 -30.42
CA GLY A 246 -6.62 -0.96 -30.14
C GLY A 246 -6.58 -2.07 -29.08
N ILE A 247 -5.70 -3.03 -29.28
CA ILE A 247 -5.32 -4.02 -28.28
C ILE A 247 -3.79 -4.00 -28.16
N TYR A 248 -3.27 -4.13 -26.96
CA TYR A 248 -1.84 -4.16 -26.74
C TYR A 248 -1.47 -5.13 -25.63
N THR A 249 -0.24 -5.59 -25.67
CA THR A 249 0.36 -6.42 -24.65
C THR A 249 1.82 -6.11 -24.52
N GLY A 250 2.40 -6.44 -23.41
CA GLY A 250 3.80 -6.23 -23.15
C GLY A 250 4.24 -6.86 -21.84
N GLY A 251 5.50 -6.64 -21.52
CA GLY A 251 6.06 -7.03 -20.25
C GLY A 251 7.24 -6.13 -19.90
N GLY A 252 7.61 -6.14 -18.65
CA GLY A 252 8.67 -5.27 -18.18
C GLY A 252 9.35 -5.75 -16.91
N LEU A 253 10.43 -5.06 -16.61
CA LEU A 253 11.17 -5.12 -15.37
C LEU A 253 10.99 -3.79 -14.64
N VAL A 254 10.77 -3.87 -13.33
CA VAL A 254 10.76 -2.69 -12.46
C VAL A 254 11.88 -2.84 -11.46
N LEU A 255 12.72 -1.83 -11.35
CA LEU A 255 13.67 -1.69 -10.26
C LEU A 255 13.09 -0.73 -9.25
N THR A 256 12.97 -1.15 -7.99
CA THR A 256 12.32 -0.37 -6.94
C THR A 256 13.25 -0.19 -5.75
N THR A 257 13.22 1.01 -5.17
CA THR A 257 13.88 1.34 -3.91
C THR A 257 12.92 2.15 -3.03
N GLY A 258 13.15 2.14 -1.73
CA GLY A 258 12.30 2.85 -0.76
C GLY A 258 12.08 2.05 0.51
N SER A 259 11.09 2.47 1.29
CA SER A 259 10.71 1.79 2.52
C SER A 259 9.22 1.94 2.81
N SER A 260 8.73 1.04 3.63
CA SER A 260 7.44 1.16 4.32
C SER A 260 7.70 1.00 5.81
N SER A 261 7.22 1.95 6.59
CA SER A 261 7.37 1.95 8.04
C SER A 261 6.02 2.04 8.73
N ILE A 262 5.95 1.47 9.91
CA ILE A 262 4.81 1.55 10.82
C ILE A 262 5.29 2.10 12.15
N THR A 263 4.51 2.99 12.74
CA THR A 263 4.68 3.46 14.12
C THR A 263 3.34 3.33 14.84
N ALA A 264 3.37 2.71 16.01
CA ALA A 264 2.20 2.54 16.87
C ALA A 264 2.52 3.10 18.25
N GLN A 265 1.59 3.87 18.80
CA GLN A 265 1.62 4.29 20.20
C GLN A 265 0.25 4.06 20.80
N LEU A 266 0.20 3.26 21.88
CA LEU A 266 -1.03 2.95 22.60
C LEU A 266 -0.83 3.32 24.06
N ASP A 267 -1.76 4.09 24.60
CA ASP A 267 -1.88 4.36 26.03
C ASP A 267 -3.09 3.58 26.58
N SER A 268 -2.86 2.78 27.59
CA SER A 268 -3.81 1.80 28.08
C SER A 268 -4.09 2.02 29.55
N LEU A 269 -5.36 1.97 29.92
CA LEU A 269 -5.80 1.89 31.30
C LEU A 269 -5.96 0.40 31.67
N LEU A 270 -5.30 0.00 32.76
CA LEU A 270 -5.43 -1.35 33.34
C LEU A 270 -6.44 -1.33 34.46
N SER A 271 -7.39 -2.24 34.44
CA SER A 271 -8.44 -2.36 35.49
C SER A 271 -8.72 -3.82 35.82
N ILE A 272 -9.20 -4.07 37.03
CA ILE A 272 -9.64 -5.40 37.50
C ILE A 272 -11.15 -5.41 37.77
N ASN A 273 -11.75 -6.62 37.63
CA ASN A 273 -13.13 -6.97 37.95
C ASN A 273 -14.22 -6.20 37.19
N ALA A 274 -15.47 -6.61 37.43
CA ALA A 274 -16.66 -6.02 36.80
C ALA A 274 -16.87 -4.53 37.16
N ASP A 275 -16.22 -4.03 38.19
CA ASP A 275 -16.34 -2.65 38.67
C ASP A 275 -15.33 -1.71 38.01
N ASN A 276 -14.49 -2.21 37.09
CA ASN A 276 -13.45 -1.46 36.40
C ASN A 276 -12.52 -0.66 37.34
N LEU A 277 -12.13 -1.28 38.47
CA LEU A 277 -11.20 -0.63 39.41
C LEU A 277 -9.83 -0.44 38.72
N PRO A 278 -9.38 0.81 38.50
CA PRO A 278 -8.10 1.06 37.80
C PRO A 278 -6.93 0.64 38.73
N VAL A 279 -6.04 -0.19 38.17
CA VAL A 279 -4.83 -0.71 38.85
C VAL A 279 -3.54 -0.15 38.30
N GLY A 280 -3.60 0.52 37.16
CA GLY A 280 -2.41 1.13 36.53
C GLY A 280 -2.63 1.56 35.11
N ASN A 281 -1.53 1.93 34.48
CA ASN A 281 -1.47 2.29 33.07
C ASN A 281 -0.38 1.49 32.36
N ALA A 282 -0.57 1.27 31.08
CA ALA A 282 0.50 0.75 30.22
C ALA A 282 0.65 1.65 29.00
N THR A 283 1.89 1.93 28.63
CA THR A 283 2.23 2.59 27.35
C THR A 283 2.98 1.60 26.48
N ILE A 284 2.51 1.44 25.25
CA ILE A 284 3.09 0.52 24.27
C ILE A 284 3.54 1.37 23.09
N VAL A 285 4.82 1.34 22.79
CA VAL A 285 5.40 2.01 21.62
C VAL A 285 6.04 0.94 20.75
N GLY A 286 5.66 0.93 19.48
CA GLY A 286 6.21 -0.03 18.53
C GLY A 286 6.49 0.61 17.19
N SER A 287 7.50 0.10 16.51
CA SER A 287 7.85 0.52 15.16
C SER A 287 8.37 -0.65 14.34
N GLY A 288 8.23 -0.55 13.04
CA GLY A 288 8.81 -1.51 12.11
C GLY A 288 9.07 -0.85 10.76
N GLU A 289 10.02 -1.42 10.01
CA GLU A 289 10.36 -0.93 8.68
C GLU A 289 10.70 -2.11 7.77
N SER A 290 10.31 -2.02 6.51
CA SER A 290 10.68 -2.98 5.48
C SER A 290 10.87 -2.29 4.13
N SER A 291 11.71 -2.87 3.27
CA SER A 291 11.94 -2.38 1.92
C SER A 291 11.15 -3.17 0.89
N PRO A 292 10.77 -2.56 -0.26
CA PRO A 292 10.17 -3.27 -1.36
C PRO A 292 11.13 -4.27 -1.98
N SER A 293 10.60 -5.17 -2.81
CA SER A 293 11.41 -6.02 -3.66
C SER A 293 12.22 -5.17 -4.64
N ALA A 294 13.54 -5.33 -4.66
CA ALA A 294 14.44 -4.50 -5.47
C ALA A 294 14.19 -4.62 -6.97
N ALA A 295 13.64 -5.74 -7.42
CA ALA A 295 13.28 -5.98 -8.81
C ALA A 295 12.02 -6.85 -8.90
N SER A 296 11.13 -6.52 -9.83
CA SER A 296 9.94 -7.31 -10.15
C SER A 296 9.72 -7.37 -11.66
N VAL A 297 9.17 -8.48 -12.13
CA VAL A 297 8.78 -8.65 -13.54
C VAL A 297 7.25 -8.61 -13.61
N HIS A 298 6.74 -7.91 -14.59
CA HIS A 298 5.30 -7.82 -14.79
C HIS A 298 4.91 -8.02 -16.25
N TRP A 299 3.64 -8.36 -16.44
CA TRP A 299 3.00 -8.48 -17.74
C TRP A 299 1.86 -7.48 -17.85
N ILE A 300 1.67 -6.93 -19.07
CA ILE A 300 0.65 -5.92 -19.36
C ILE A 300 -0.24 -6.45 -20.49
N ILE A 301 -1.55 -6.26 -20.36
CA ILE A 301 -2.52 -6.45 -21.42
C ILE A 301 -3.56 -5.33 -21.35
N GLY A 302 -3.93 -4.79 -22.49
CA GLY A 302 -4.92 -3.72 -22.51
C GLY A 302 -5.67 -3.60 -23.82
N ALA A 303 -6.75 -2.85 -23.75
CA ALA A 303 -7.58 -2.46 -24.87
C ALA A 303 -7.86 -0.96 -24.82
N MET A 304 -8.01 -0.36 -26.00
CA MET A 304 -8.23 1.07 -26.16
C MET A 304 -9.25 1.32 -27.25
N VAL A 305 -10.19 2.22 -27.01
CA VAL A 305 -11.12 2.72 -28.02
C VAL A 305 -10.66 4.10 -28.43
N HIS A 306 -10.40 4.26 -29.71
CA HIS A 306 -9.97 5.51 -30.33
C HIS A 306 -11.18 6.23 -30.96
N THR A 307 -11.36 7.47 -30.59
CA THR A 307 -12.21 8.42 -31.31
C THR A 307 -11.33 9.51 -31.92
N ARG A 308 -11.93 10.44 -32.64
CA ARG A 308 -11.19 11.55 -33.25
C ARG A 308 -10.45 12.44 -32.25
N HIS A 309 -11.03 12.62 -31.05
CA HIS A 309 -10.53 13.56 -30.05
C HIS A 309 -10.30 12.95 -28.67
N ALA A 310 -10.61 11.67 -28.51
CA ALA A 310 -10.47 11.01 -27.23
C ALA A 310 -10.11 9.52 -27.38
N ARG A 311 -9.44 9.01 -26.38
CA ARG A 311 -9.10 7.58 -26.22
C ARG A 311 -9.53 7.12 -24.85
N VAL A 312 -10.30 6.05 -24.81
CA VAL A 312 -10.65 5.36 -23.55
C VAL A 312 -9.88 4.06 -23.52
N PHE A 313 -9.19 3.79 -22.43
CA PHE A 313 -8.43 2.56 -22.30
C PHE A 313 -8.77 1.81 -21.03
N MET A 314 -8.58 0.50 -21.08
CA MET A 314 -8.58 -0.40 -19.93
C MET A 314 -7.32 -1.27 -20.02
N GLN A 315 -6.64 -1.44 -18.90
CA GLN A 315 -5.39 -2.21 -18.84
C GLN A 315 -5.36 -3.07 -17.59
N GLY A 316 -4.87 -4.28 -17.71
CA GLY A 316 -4.43 -5.15 -16.62
C GLY A 316 -2.91 -5.21 -16.58
N ALA A 317 -2.32 -5.17 -15.40
CA ALA A 317 -0.92 -5.48 -15.16
C ALA A 317 -0.83 -6.58 -14.09
N PHE A 318 0.07 -7.52 -14.30
CA PHE A 318 0.19 -8.75 -13.50
C PHE A 318 1.64 -8.95 -13.10
N ALA A 319 1.90 -9.14 -11.82
CA ALA A 319 3.18 -9.55 -11.26
C ALA A 319 2.95 -10.67 -10.23
N PRO A 320 3.98 -11.39 -9.80
CA PRO A 320 3.81 -12.38 -8.73
C PRO A 320 3.25 -11.76 -7.45
N GLY A 321 2.04 -12.18 -7.05
CA GLY A 321 1.33 -11.65 -5.88
C GLY A 321 0.66 -10.29 -6.08
N GLU A 322 0.62 -9.73 -7.28
CA GLU A 322 0.06 -8.39 -7.53
C GLU A 322 -0.76 -8.37 -8.83
N LEU A 323 -1.91 -7.71 -8.75
CA LEU A 323 -2.79 -7.45 -9.88
C LEU A 323 -3.19 -5.98 -9.87
N SER A 324 -3.01 -5.30 -10.99
CA SER A 324 -3.53 -3.95 -11.22
C SER A 324 -4.52 -3.95 -12.38
N VAL A 325 -5.63 -3.25 -12.21
CA VAL A 325 -6.57 -2.94 -13.30
C VAL A 325 -6.74 -1.43 -13.35
N SER A 326 -6.45 -0.85 -14.50
CA SER A 326 -6.58 0.59 -14.74
C SER A 326 -7.60 0.90 -15.84
N LEU A 327 -8.27 2.02 -15.67
CA LEU A 327 -9.19 2.61 -16.63
C LEU A 327 -8.86 4.09 -16.78
N GLY A 328 -8.85 4.60 -18.00
CA GLY A 328 -8.57 6.02 -18.23
C GLY A 328 -9.13 6.57 -19.50
N LEU A 329 -9.13 7.89 -19.54
CA LEU A 329 -9.53 8.72 -20.68
C LEU A 329 -8.38 9.65 -21.04
N ARG A 330 -8.07 9.75 -22.32
CA ARG A 330 -7.12 10.73 -22.87
C ARG A 330 -7.79 11.55 -23.95
N MET A 331 -7.59 12.83 -23.89
CA MET A 331 -8.00 13.77 -24.93
C MET A 331 -6.81 14.06 -25.85
N VAL A 332 -7.05 14.04 -27.15
CA VAL A 332 -6.07 14.34 -28.20
C VAL A 332 -6.65 15.49 -29.01
N PRO A 333 -6.15 16.72 -28.83
CA PRO A 333 -6.65 17.90 -29.53
C PRO A 333 -6.33 17.95 -31.03
#